data_ac05eaf17a9d9dcd2c06bad9ea1f7ce0
#
_entry.id   ac05eaf17a9d9dcd2c06bad9ea1f7ce0
#
_cell.length_a   1.000
_cell.length_b   1.000
_cell.length_c   1.000
_cell.angle_alpha   90.00
_cell.angle_beta   90.00
_cell.angle_gamma   90.00
#
_symmetry.space_group_name_H-M   'P 1'
#
loop_
_entity.id
_entity.type
_entity.pdbx_description
1 polymer ?
#
loop_
_entity_poly.entity_id
_entity_poly.type
_entity_poly.pdbx_seq_one_letter_code
_entity_poly.pdbx_strand_id
1 'polypeptide(L)'
;MPAPVQRYFQAAIAVGTPLAASARFRTRGHIKVGRWLPFRARQVLNPHVGFIWSARAAGVIAGYDRYIGGAGEMNWKVAGMLNVAHGDGPDISTSAAGRCGLEAILLRTALLPRFGLTWTAQDHEHITGHSRIGPTPIDTQLTIDEAGQVVSVVLQRWGDVDGSGTWGRHPFGELCTSRTGHRGQRQEQLELSIAGSDKLEQRLEFGWCRWAHLVRGNDDPMCS
;
A
#
# COMPACT_ATOMS: atom_id res chain seq x y z
N MET A 1 -24.57 2.07 4.97
CA MET A 1 -23.18 2.07 5.45
C MET A 1 -23.21 2.23 6.97
N PRO A 2 -22.52 1.39 7.76
CA PRO A 2 -22.50 1.50 9.24
C PRO A 2 -21.97 2.86 9.72
N ALA A 3 -22.42 3.33 10.89
CA ALA A 3 -22.04 4.65 11.42
C ALA A 3 -20.52 4.82 11.61
N PRO A 4 -19.75 3.84 12.15
CA PRO A 4 -18.29 3.95 12.23
C PRO A 4 -17.63 4.11 10.87
N VAL A 5 -18.12 3.42 9.85
CA VAL A 5 -17.59 3.54 8.47
C VAL A 5 -17.88 4.92 7.88
N GLN A 6 -19.05 5.50 8.16
CA GLN A 6 -19.35 6.88 7.75
C GLN A 6 -18.39 7.86 8.41
N ARG A 7 -18.13 7.72 9.72
CA ARG A 7 -17.20 8.54 10.48
C ARG A 7 -15.77 8.46 9.89
N TYR A 8 -15.31 7.24 9.56
CA TYR A 8 -14.03 7.04 8.88
C TYR A 8 -13.94 7.83 7.58
N PHE A 9 -14.92 7.71 6.67
CA PHE A 9 -14.86 8.43 5.40
C PHE A 9 -14.99 9.94 5.54
N GLN A 10 -15.78 10.42 6.48
CA GLN A 10 -15.89 11.86 6.78
C GLN A 10 -14.56 12.44 7.29
N ALA A 11 -13.82 11.67 8.11
CA ALA A 11 -12.50 12.08 8.59
C ALA A 11 -11.43 11.95 7.50
N ALA A 12 -11.53 10.94 6.64
CA ALA A 12 -10.50 10.58 5.67
C ALA A 12 -10.57 11.37 4.36
N ILE A 13 -11.75 11.88 3.98
CA ILE A 13 -11.99 12.53 2.68
C ILE A 13 -12.65 13.89 2.92
N ALA A 14 -11.88 14.95 2.70
CA ALA A 14 -12.42 16.31 2.81
C ALA A 14 -13.50 16.58 1.75
N VAL A 15 -14.46 17.44 2.09
CA VAL A 15 -15.50 17.87 1.14
C VAL A 15 -14.85 18.54 -0.07
N GLY A 16 -15.29 18.17 -1.27
CA GLY A 16 -14.72 18.66 -2.52
C GLY A 16 -13.47 17.92 -3.01
N THR A 17 -13.00 16.90 -2.29
CA THR A 17 -11.89 16.05 -2.75
C THR A 17 -12.27 15.34 -4.05
N PRO A 18 -11.49 15.47 -5.14
CA PRO A 18 -11.71 14.70 -6.36
C PRO A 18 -11.62 13.20 -6.09
N LEU A 19 -12.60 12.46 -6.59
CA LEU A 19 -12.60 11.00 -6.43
C LEU A 19 -11.66 10.36 -7.42
N ALA A 20 -10.58 9.76 -6.91
CA ALA A 20 -9.59 9.06 -7.71
C ALA A 20 -9.66 7.55 -7.45
N ALA A 21 -9.59 6.75 -8.51
CA ALA A 21 -9.46 5.29 -8.43
C ALA A 21 -8.00 4.83 -8.56
N SER A 22 -7.08 5.72 -8.90
CA SER A 22 -5.66 5.42 -9.02
C SER A 22 -4.81 6.61 -8.57
N ALA A 23 -3.59 6.33 -8.16
CA ALA A 23 -2.63 7.36 -7.74
C ALA A 23 -1.20 7.00 -8.16
N ARG A 24 -0.35 8.02 -8.24
CA ARG A 24 1.09 7.88 -8.44
C ARG A 24 1.79 8.41 -7.20
N PHE A 25 2.72 7.62 -6.67
CA PHE A 25 3.50 7.97 -5.49
C PHE A 25 4.99 8.05 -5.84
N ARG A 26 5.68 8.92 -5.14
CA ARG A 26 7.14 8.92 -5.05
C ARG A 26 7.48 8.78 -3.59
N THR A 27 8.27 7.76 -3.27
CA THR A 27 8.67 7.45 -1.90
C THR A 27 10.19 7.45 -1.79
N ARG A 28 10.68 7.77 -0.60
CA ARG A 28 12.07 7.66 -0.20
C ARG A 28 12.11 7.16 1.23
N GLY A 29 13.17 6.48 1.59
CA GLY A 29 13.31 5.95 2.94
C GLY A 29 14.49 4.99 3.00
N HIS A 30 14.40 4.04 3.91
CA HIS A 30 15.40 2.99 4.06
C HIS A 30 14.74 1.63 3.92
N ILE A 31 15.41 0.70 3.27
CA ILE A 31 15.00 -0.70 3.12
C ILE A 31 16.11 -1.59 3.69
N LYS A 32 15.72 -2.63 4.43
CA LYS A 32 16.67 -3.59 5.01
C LYS A 32 16.94 -4.72 4.02
N VAL A 33 18.14 -4.76 3.49
CA VAL A 33 18.65 -5.86 2.65
C VAL A 33 19.99 -6.27 3.27
N GLY A 34 19.95 -7.18 4.25
CA GLY A 34 21.05 -7.47 5.17
C GLY A 34 21.35 -6.29 6.12
N ARG A 35 21.48 -5.09 5.57
CA ARG A 35 21.64 -3.81 6.28
C ARG A 35 20.65 -2.77 5.77
N TRP A 36 20.47 -1.69 6.53
CA TRP A 36 19.62 -0.58 6.08
C TRP A 36 20.27 0.20 4.93
N LEU A 37 19.55 0.29 3.80
CA LEU A 37 19.99 0.99 2.59
C LEU A 37 19.01 2.10 2.24
N PRO A 38 19.49 3.30 1.91
CA PRO A 38 18.62 4.36 1.42
C PRO A 38 18.01 3.95 0.08
N PHE A 39 16.70 4.24 -0.12
CA PHE A 39 16.05 3.97 -1.40
C PHE A 39 15.18 5.14 -1.86
N ARG A 40 14.86 5.10 -3.15
CA ARG A 40 13.85 5.94 -3.80
C ARG A 40 12.99 5.03 -4.66
N ALA A 41 11.67 5.26 -4.63
CA ALA A 41 10.74 4.49 -5.42
C ALA A 41 9.69 5.38 -6.11
N ARG A 42 9.12 4.80 -7.16
CA ARG A 42 7.93 5.32 -7.84
C ARG A 42 6.91 4.20 -7.87
N GLN A 43 5.66 4.56 -7.61
CA GLN A 43 4.56 3.61 -7.63
C GLN A 43 3.38 4.17 -8.39
N VAL A 44 2.71 3.31 -9.13
CA VAL A 44 1.35 3.51 -9.62
C VAL A 44 0.49 2.48 -8.93
N LEU A 45 -0.58 2.93 -8.30
CA LEU A 45 -1.52 2.08 -7.58
C LEU A 45 -2.94 2.33 -8.07
N ASN A 46 -3.62 1.27 -8.43
CA ASN A 46 -5.08 1.19 -8.55
C ASN A 46 -5.53 -0.01 -7.72
N PRO A 47 -6.17 0.20 -6.55
CA PRO A 47 -6.53 -0.89 -5.64
C PRO A 47 -7.46 -1.96 -6.22
N HIS A 48 -8.11 -1.67 -7.35
CA HIS A 48 -9.04 -2.60 -8.00
C HIS A 48 -8.40 -3.38 -9.15
N VAL A 49 -7.22 -2.94 -9.61
CA VAL A 49 -6.53 -3.51 -10.78
C VAL A 49 -5.17 -4.06 -10.43
N GLY A 50 -4.39 -3.32 -9.63
CA GLY A 50 -3.05 -3.70 -9.26
C GLY A 50 -2.12 -2.52 -9.03
N PHE A 51 -0.82 -2.81 -9.01
CA PHE A 51 0.22 -1.81 -8.81
C PHE A 51 1.49 -2.14 -9.57
N ILE A 52 2.32 -1.13 -9.78
CA ILE A 52 3.72 -1.25 -10.17
C ILE A 52 4.51 -0.39 -9.19
N TRP A 53 5.40 -1.00 -8.43
CA TRP A 53 6.34 -0.33 -7.55
C TRP A 53 7.77 -0.59 -8.04
N SER A 54 8.49 0.48 -8.42
CA SER A 54 9.85 0.39 -8.93
C SER A 54 10.76 1.19 -8.02
N ALA A 55 11.85 0.58 -7.56
CA ALA A 55 12.76 1.22 -6.63
C ALA A 55 14.23 1.05 -7.00
N ARG A 56 15.05 1.96 -6.46
CA ARG A 56 16.50 1.90 -6.48
C ARG A 56 17.03 2.10 -5.07
N ALA A 57 17.80 1.15 -4.57
CA ALA A 57 18.43 1.19 -3.26
C ALA A 57 19.95 1.29 -3.39
N ALA A 58 20.57 2.11 -2.53
CA ALA A 58 22.01 2.39 -2.50
C ALA A 58 22.63 2.73 -3.88
N GLY A 59 21.82 3.20 -4.82
CA GLY A 59 22.25 3.56 -6.18
C GLY A 59 22.52 2.37 -7.12
N VAL A 60 22.76 1.18 -6.60
CA VAL A 60 23.20 0.01 -7.38
C VAL A 60 22.21 -1.15 -7.43
N ILE A 61 21.31 -1.27 -6.45
CA ILE A 61 20.23 -2.27 -6.44
C ILE A 61 19.02 -1.60 -7.06
N ALA A 62 18.47 -2.18 -8.11
CA ALA A 62 17.25 -1.68 -8.75
C ALA A 62 16.31 -2.82 -9.08
N GLY A 63 15.02 -2.58 -8.96
CA GLY A 63 14.03 -3.60 -9.26
C GLY A 63 12.61 -3.07 -9.21
N TYR A 64 11.70 -4.00 -9.36
CA TYR A 64 10.27 -3.74 -9.26
C TYR A 64 9.53 -4.90 -8.64
N ASP A 65 8.41 -4.56 -8.02
CA ASP A 65 7.34 -5.48 -7.68
C ASP A 65 6.07 -5.00 -8.39
N ARG A 66 5.29 -5.91 -8.95
CA ARG A 66 4.04 -5.56 -9.62
C ARG A 66 2.97 -6.63 -9.40
N TYR A 67 1.74 -6.19 -9.53
CA TYR A 67 0.57 -7.03 -9.70
C TYR A 67 -0.30 -6.43 -10.80
N ILE A 68 -0.48 -7.15 -11.90
CA ILE A 68 -1.26 -6.69 -13.06
C ILE A 68 -1.96 -7.89 -13.69
N GLY A 69 -3.25 -7.76 -13.99
CA GLY A 69 -3.99 -8.79 -14.72
C GLY A 69 -4.08 -10.14 -14.01
N GLY A 70 -4.03 -10.14 -12.67
CA GLY A 70 -4.06 -11.38 -11.88
C GLY A 70 -2.68 -12.00 -11.62
N ALA A 71 -1.60 -11.45 -12.19
CA ALA A 71 -0.23 -11.95 -12.06
C ALA A 71 0.64 -11.03 -11.22
N GLY A 72 1.27 -11.59 -10.20
CA GLY A 72 2.30 -10.94 -9.38
C GLY A 72 3.70 -11.31 -9.86
N GLU A 73 4.60 -10.35 -9.81
CA GLU A 73 6.00 -10.55 -10.15
C GLU A 73 6.88 -9.60 -9.35
N MET A 74 8.06 -10.09 -8.99
CA MET A 74 9.15 -9.27 -8.45
C MET A 74 10.44 -9.58 -9.19
N ASN A 75 11.25 -8.55 -9.46
CA ASN A 75 12.54 -8.72 -10.12
C ASN A 75 13.51 -7.64 -9.64
N TRP A 76 14.62 -8.07 -9.04
CA TRP A 76 15.62 -7.19 -8.44
C TRP A 76 17.02 -7.56 -8.93
N LYS A 77 17.79 -6.55 -9.29
CA LYS A 77 19.15 -6.71 -9.84
C LYS A 77 20.13 -5.79 -9.15
N VAL A 78 21.37 -6.24 -9.03
CA VAL A 78 22.53 -5.42 -8.68
C VAL A 78 23.26 -5.04 -9.96
N ALA A 79 23.62 -3.76 -10.07
CA ALA A 79 24.32 -3.17 -11.23
C ALA A 79 23.65 -3.48 -12.58
N GLY A 80 22.33 -3.76 -12.56
CA GLY A 80 21.55 -4.09 -13.77
C GLY A 80 21.78 -5.50 -14.35
N MET A 81 22.74 -6.26 -13.81
CA MET A 81 23.20 -7.54 -14.40
C MET A 81 22.90 -8.75 -13.51
N LEU A 82 23.21 -8.68 -12.22
CA LEU A 82 23.07 -9.81 -11.32
C LEU A 82 21.69 -9.84 -10.67
N ASN A 83 20.92 -10.89 -10.93
CA ASN A 83 19.65 -11.11 -10.24
C ASN A 83 19.91 -11.40 -8.76
N VAL A 84 19.29 -10.63 -7.86
CA VAL A 84 19.37 -10.82 -6.41
C VAL A 84 18.07 -11.32 -5.81
N ALA A 85 16.95 -11.05 -6.48
CA ALA A 85 15.66 -11.66 -6.19
C ALA A 85 14.80 -11.67 -7.45
N HIS A 86 14.13 -12.80 -7.68
CA HIS A 86 13.13 -12.96 -8.72
C HIS A 86 12.05 -13.89 -8.18
N GLY A 87 10.82 -13.59 -8.47
CA GLY A 87 9.69 -14.42 -8.10
C GLY A 87 8.47 -14.10 -8.94
N ASP A 88 7.76 -15.15 -9.31
CA ASP A 88 6.48 -15.14 -10.01
C ASP A 88 5.64 -16.35 -9.58
N GLY A 89 4.55 -16.62 -10.27
CA GLY A 89 3.68 -17.75 -9.98
C GLY A 89 2.53 -17.45 -9.01
N PRO A 90 1.74 -18.49 -8.67
CA PRO A 90 0.49 -18.33 -7.92
C PRO A 90 0.67 -17.73 -6.52
N ASP A 91 1.70 -18.16 -5.78
CA ASP A 91 1.97 -17.69 -4.43
C ASP A 91 2.38 -16.22 -4.42
N ILE A 92 3.29 -15.84 -5.32
CA ILE A 92 3.70 -14.45 -5.51
C ILE A 92 2.51 -13.58 -5.93
N SER A 93 1.65 -14.08 -6.82
CA SER A 93 0.45 -13.37 -7.28
C SER A 93 -0.53 -13.14 -6.14
N THR A 94 -0.79 -14.16 -5.31
CA THR A 94 -1.67 -14.06 -4.14
C THR A 94 -1.10 -13.08 -3.10
N SER A 95 0.21 -13.15 -2.86
CA SER A 95 0.91 -12.24 -1.95
C SER A 95 0.87 -10.79 -2.45
N ALA A 96 1.10 -10.57 -3.74
CA ALA A 96 1.07 -9.26 -4.36
C ALA A 96 -0.35 -8.65 -4.36
N ALA A 97 -1.40 -9.46 -4.57
CA ALA A 97 -2.77 -9.02 -4.40
C ALA A 97 -3.06 -8.54 -2.96
N GLY A 98 -2.58 -9.29 -1.95
CA GLY A 98 -2.68 -8.87 -0.55
C GLY A 98 -1.97 -7.54 -0.27
N ARG A 99 -0.78 -7.34 -0.83
CA ARG A 99 -0.06 -6.06 -0.74
C ARG A 99 -0.86 -4.91 -1.36
N CYS A 100 -1.43 -5.14 -2.54
CA CYS A 100 -2.26 -4.14 -3.22
C CYS A 100 -3.46 -3.73 -2.35
N GLY A 101 -4.09 -4.70 -1.68
CA GLY A 101 -5.20 -4.45 -0.75
C GLY A 101 -4.80 -3.64 0.48
N LEU A 102 -3.63 -3.92 1.09
CA LEU A 102 -3.13 -3.14 2.22
C LEU A 102 -2.81 -1.70 1.81
N GLU A 103 -2.11 -1.53 0.70
CA GLU A 103 -1.73 -0.21 0.19
C GLU A 103 -2.92 0.63 -0.31
N ALA A 104 -4.10 0.03 -0.47
CA ALA A 104 -5.34 0.73 -0.82
C ALA A 104 -5.69 1.85 0.18
N ILE A 105 -5.26 1.73 1.45
CA ILE A 105 -5.45 2.76 2.48
C ILE A 105 -4.79 4.09 2.11
N LEU A 106 -3.78 4.08 1.26
CA LEU A 106 -3.11 5.27 0.74
C LEU A 106 -3.98 6.08 -0.23
N LEU A 107 -5.04 5.46 -0.78
CA LEU A 107 -5.96 6.08 -1.72
C LEU A 107 -7.42 5.93 -1.23
N ARG A 108 -7.75 6.64 -0.17
CA ARG A 108 -9.00 6.51 0.59
C ARG A 108 -10.26 6.68 -0.27
N THR A 109 -10.22 7.50 -1.32
CA THR A 109 -11.33 7.66 -2.25
C THR A 109 -11.66 6.40 -3.04
N ALA A 110 -10.65 5.56 -3.35
CA ALA A 110 -10.87 4.27 -4.02
C ALA A 110 -11.49 3.22 -3.11
N LEU A 111 -11.53 3.43 -1.79
CA LEU A 111 -12.18 2.53 -0.83
C LEU A 111 -13.68 2.79 -0.66
N LEU A 112 -14.22 3.82 -1.31
CA LEU A 112 -15.65 4.12 -1.25
C LEU A 112 -16.49 2.99 -1.87
N PRO A 113 -17.70 2.72 -1.35
CA PRO A 113 -18.58 1.67 -1.86
C PRO A 113 -18.92 1.79 -3.34
N ARG A 114 -18.89 3.00 -3.88
CA ARG A 114 -19.11 3.24 -5.32
C ARG A 114 -18.08 2.56 -6.23
N PHE A 115 -16.94 2.16 -5.69
CA PHE A 115 -15.90 1.41 -6.40
C PHE A 115 -15.96 -0.10 -6.13
N GLY A 116 -17.06 -0.58 -5.54
CA GLY A 116 -17.34 -2.01 -5.37
C GLY A 116 -16.92 -2.61 -4.04
N LEU A 117 -16.43 -1.80 -3.07
CA LEU A 117 -16.15 -2.30 -1.72
C LEU A 117 -17.43 -2.35 -0.90
N THR A 118 -17.53 -3.38 -0.07
CA THR A 118 -18.52 -3.46 1.00
C THR A 118 -17.87 -3.30 2.36
N TRP A 119 -18.59 -2.76 3.33
CA TRP A 119 -18.05 -2.45 4.64
C TRP A 119 -18.95 -3.01 5.74
N THR A 120 -18.33 -3.60 6.76
CA THR A 120 -18.95 -4.00 8.02
C THR A 120 -18.32 -3.27 9.18
N ALA A 121 -19.03 -3.20 10.31
CA ALA A 121 -18.51 -2.72 11.58
C ALA A 121 -18.76 -3.80 12.62
N GLN A 122 -17.73 -4.19 13.36
CA GLN A 122 -17.82 -5.08 14.50
C GLN A 122 -18.29 -4.32 15.73
N ASP A 123 -17.79 -3.10 15.90
CA ASP A 123 -18.16 -2.17 16.95
C ASP A 123 -17.90 -0.71 16.49
N HIS A 124 -17.75 0.24 17.44
CA HIS A 124 -17.55 1.66 17.11
C HIS A 124 -16.13 2.02 16.68
N GLU A 125 -15.15 1.13 16.88
CA GLU A 125 -13.73 1.35 16.52
C GLU A 125 -13.25 0.41 15.42
N HIS A 126 -13.84 -0.80 15.30
CA HIS A 126 -13.38 -1.83 14.39
C HIS A 126 -14.29 -1.96 13.17
N ILE A 127 -13.75 -1.67 12.01
CA ILE A 127 -14.44 -1.77 10.72
C ILE A 127 -13.65 -2.64 9.75
N THR A 128 -14.35 -3.31 8.84
CA THR A 128 -13.73 -4.17 7.84
C THR A 128 -14.24 -3.81 6.44
N GLY A 129 -13.31 -3.51 5.57
CA GLY A 129 -13.55 -3.35 4.13
C GLY A 129 -13.33 -4.67 3.41
N HIS A 130 -14.34 -5.11 2.65
CA HIS A 130 -14.32 -6.34 1.87
C HIS A 130 -14.20 -6.00 0.39
N SER A 131 -13.20 -6.57 -0.28
CA SER A 131 -12.94 -6.36 -1.70
C SER A 131 -12.38 -7.63 -2.35
N ARG A 132 -12.14 -7.57 -3.65
CA ARG A 132 -11.43 -8.61 -4.40
C ARG A 132 -10.44 -7.96 -5.33
N ILE A 133 -9.27 -8.57 -5.43
CA ILE A 133 -8.22 -8.17 -6.37
C ILE A 133 -7.90 -9.38 -7.22
N GLY A 134 -8.41 -9.38 -8.46
CA GLY A 134 -8.44 -10.59 -9.28
C GLY A 134 -9.22 -11.71 -8.57
N PRO A 135 -8.65 -12.93 -8.45
CA PRO A 135 -9.30 -14.03 -7.75
C PRO A 135 -9.21 -13.92 -6.22
N THR A 136 -8.34 -13.05 -5.68
CA THR A 136 -8.00 -13.01 -4.25
C THR A 136 -9.00 -12.14 -3.47
N PRO A 137 -9.72 -12.71 -2.47
CA PRO A 137 -10.51 -11.92 -1.54
C PRO A 137 -9.58 -11.16 -0.58
N ILE A 138 -9.92 -9.92 -0.30
CA ILE A 138 -9.17 -9.01 0.58
C ILE A 138 -10.12 -8.46 1.64
N ASP A 139 -9.86 -8.79 2.89
CA ASP A 139 -10.55 -8.26 4.06
C ASP A 139 -9.58 -7.37 4.82
N THR A 140 -9.75 -6.06 4.69
CA THR A 140 -8.90 -5.06 5.36
C THR A 140 -9.58 -4.58 6.62
N GLN A 141 -9.01 -4.92 7.77
CA GLN A 141 -9.50 -4.51 9.08
C GLN A 141 -8.85 -3.18 9.47
N LEU A 142 -9.65 -2.20 9.85
CA LEU A 142 -9.19 -0.93 10.35
C LEU A 142 -9.64 -0.74 11.80
N THR A 143 -8.72 -0.30 12.64
CA THR A 143 -9.06 0.31 13.92
C THR A 143 -9.07 1.82 13.74
N ILE A 144 -10.15 2.47 14.14
CA ILE A 144 -10.31 3.93 14.04
C ILE A 144 -10.54 4.52 15.43
N ASP A 145 -10.10 5.74 15.62
CA ASP A 145 -10.39 6.49 16.86
C ASP A 145 -11.80 7.14 16.84
N GLU A 146 -12.13 7.84 17.91
CA GLU A 146 -13.41 8.57 18.05
C GLU A 146 -13.59 9.63 16.96
N ALA A 147 -12.49 10.21 16.45
CA ALA A 147 -12.51 11.18 15.36
C ALA A 147 -12.60 10.52 13.97
N GLY A 148 -12.55 9.19 13.88
CA GLY A 148 -12.57 8.42 12.64
C GLY A 148 -11.21 8.34 11.94
N GLN A 149 -10.11 8.72 12.62
CA GLN A 149 -8.77 8.57 12.08
C GLN A 149 -8.31 7.10 12.23
N VAL A 150 -7.58 6.60 11.25
CA VAL A 150 -7.06 5.23 11.30
C VAL A 150 -5.91 5.15 12.29
N VAL A 151 -6.04 4.25 13.24
CA VAL A 151 -5.02 3.92 14.26
C VAL A 151 -4.18 2.73 13.78
N SER A 152 -4.84 1.72 13.21
CA SER A 152 -4.14 0.56 12.66
C SER A 152 -4.90 -0.01 11.46
N VAL A 153 -4.15 -0.69 10.60
CA VAL A 153 -4.68 -1.48 9.48
C VAL A 153 -4.06 -2.86 9.50
N VAL A 154 -4.88 -3.90 9.37
CA VAL A 154 -4.44 -5.30 9.36
C VAL A 154 -5.21 -6.07 8.30
N LEU A 155 -4.53 -6.98 7.62
CA LEU A 155 -5.15 -8.00 6.78
C LEU A 155 -4.39 -9.33 6.87
N GLN A 156 -5.05 -10.42 6.47
CA GLN A 156 -4.42 -11.73 6.34
C GLN A 156 -3.79 -11.83 4.95
N ARG A 157 -2.48 -11.66 4.89
CA ARG A 157 -1.71 -11.73 3.64
C ARG A 157 -1.10 -13.11 3.45
N TRP A 158 -1.12 -13.59 2.22
CA TRP A 158 -0.40 -14.78 1.79
C TRP A 158 1.10 -14.49 1.71
N GLY A 159 1.91 -15.30 2.36
CA GLY A 159 3.35 -15.06 2.40
C GLY A 159 4.13 -16.27 2.96
N ASP A 160 5.43 -16.27 2.65
CA ASP A 160 6.45 -17.12 3.25
C ASP A 160 7.30 -16.22 4.16
N VAL A 161 6.87 -16.05 5.41
CA VAL A 161 7.42 -15.03 6.33
C VAL A 161 8.81 -15.38 6.86
N ASP A 162 9.14 -16.67 6.96
CA ASP A 162 10.42 -17.15 7.46
C ASP A 162 11.37 -17.57 6.34
N GLY A 163 10.90 -17.59 5.09
CA GLY A 163 11.68 -18.00 3.93
C GLY A 163 11.95 -19.51 3.89
N SER A 164 11.12 -20.32 4.55
CA SER A 164 11.21 -21.78 4.55
C SER A 164 10.69 -22.43 3.28
N GLY A 165 10.01 -21.67 2.42
CA GLY A 165 9.26 -22.17 1.27
C GLY A 165 7.84 -22.60 1.64
N THR A 166 7.43 -22.42 2.90
CA THR A 166 6.07 -22.74 3.35
C THR A 166 5.19 -21.48 3.30
N TRP A 167 4.29 -21.48 2.34
CA TRP A 167 3.36 -20.36 2.14
C TRP A 167 2.09 -20.52 2.98
N GLY A 168 1.64 -19.42 3.57
CA GLY A 168 0.46 -19.38 4.41
C GLY A 168 -0.15 -18.00 4.57
N ARG A 169 -1.28 -17.93 5.28
CA ARG A 169 -1.90 -16.65 5.67
C ARG A 169 -1.28 -16.16 6.97
N HIS A 170 -0.77 -14.95 6.95
CA HIS A 170 -0.16 -14.30 8.10
C HIS A 170 -0.78 -12.93 8.33
N PRO A 171 -0.98 -12.50 9.58
CA PRO A 171 -1.38 -11.14 9.86
C PRO A 171 -0.31 -10.18 9.35
N PHE A 172 -0.73 -9.22 8.57
CA PHE A 172 0.14 -8.22 7.99
C PHE A 172 -0.52 -6.87 8.21
N GLY A 173 0.17 -5.95 8.84
CA GLY A 173 -0.47 -4.73 9.25
C GLY A 173 0.48 -3.59 9.50
N GLU A 174 -0.11 -2.45 9.78
CA GLU A 174 0.55 -1.20 10.01
C GLU A 174 -0.09 -0.46 11.17
N LEU A 175 0.74 0.15 12.01
CA LEU A 175 0.33 1.10 13.02
C LEU A 175 0.46 2.51 12.44
N CYS A 176 -0.66 3.23 12.36
CA CYS A 176 -0.68 4.59 11.86
C CYS A 176 -0.42 5.57 13.01
N THR A 177 0.76 6.19 13.05
CA THR A 177 1.05 7.27 14.00
C THR A 177 1.01 8.61 13.26
N SER A 178 0.09 9.50 13.63
CA SER A 178 0.12 10.88 13.15
C SER A 178 1.04 11.71 14.06
N ARG A 179 2.16 12.21 13.53
CA ARG A 179 2.94 13.26 14.18
C ARG A 179 2.48 14.61 13.69
N THR A 180 1.88 15.40 14.57
CA THR A 180 1.64 16.85 14.33
C THR A 180 2.98 17.57 14.50
N GLY A 181 3.66 17.88 13.40
CA GLY A 181 4.83 18.74 13.40
C GLY A 181 4.40 20.20 13.65
N HIS A 182 5.15 20.93 14.49
CA HIS A 182 5.04 22.37 14.65
C HIS A 182 5.26 23.06 13.30
N ARG A 183 4.20 23.45 12.65
CA ARG A 183 4.01 24.38 11.51
C ARG A 183 2.93 23.92 10.54
N GLY A 184 1.78 23.44 11.02
CA GLY A 184 0.58 23.30 10.16
C GLY A 184 0.69 22.37 8.95
N GLN A 185 1.74 21.55 8.84
CA GLN A 185 1.92 20.55 7.81
C GLN A 185 1.77 19.17 8.46
N ARG A 186 0.70 18.46 8.15
CA ARG A 186 0.57 17.04 8.50
C ARG A 186 1.60 16.26 7.71
N GLN A 187 2.64 15.84 8.38
CA GLN A 187 3.56 14.82 7.90
C GLN A 187 3.00 13.49 8.41
N GLU A 188 2.25 12.80 7.56
CA GLU A 188 1.88 11.41 7.84
C GLU A 188 3.14 10.56 7.65
N GLN A 189 3.71 10.15 8.76
CA GLN A 189 4.80 9.19 8.79
C GLN A 189 4.14 7.83 8.99
N LEU A 190 3.98 7.09 7.90
CA LEU A 190 3.57 5.69 7.95
C LEU A 190 4.81 4.85 8.27
N GLU A 191 4.87 4.28 9.46
CA GLU A 191 5.83 3.22 9.78
C GLU A 191 5.22 1.87 9.41
N LEU A 192 5.61 1.32 8.25
CA LEU A 192 5.32 -0.05 7.88
C LEU A 192 6.19 -0.97 8.74
N SER A 193 5.63 -1.49 9.80
CA SER A 193 6.23 -2.59 10.55
C SER A 193 5.63 -3.90 10.05
N ILE A 194 6.41 -4.66 9.29
CA ILE A 194 6.03 -6.00 8.85
C ILE A 194 6.31 -6.93 10.02
N ALA A 195 5.30 -7.24 10.81
CA ALA A 195 5.39 -8.28 11.81
C ALA A 195 5.58 -9.64 11.08
N GLY A 196 6.76 -10.26 11.23
CA GLY A 196 7.00 -11.64 10.83
C GLY A 196 8.04 -11.90 9.76
N SER A 197 8.80 -10.90 9.31
CA SER A 197 9.93 -11.16 8.41
C SER A 197 11.15 -10.33 8.80
N ASP A 198 12.19 -10.98 9.31
CA ASP A 198 13.51 -10.38 9.52
C ASP A 198 14.19 -9.91 8.22
N LYS A 199 13.59 -10.20 7.07
CA LYS A 199 14.22 -9.96 5.76
C LYS A 199 13.80 -8.67 5.07
N LEU A 200 12.66 -8.06 5.42
CA LEU A 200 12.21 -6.84 4.76
C LEU A 200 11.47 -5.90 5.74
N GLU A 201 12.19 -5.18 6.55
CA GLU A 201 11.67 -4.00 7.26
C GLU A 201 11.81 -2.78 6.37
N GLN A 202 10.72 -2.05 6.13
CA GLN A 202 10.74 -0.77 5.42
C GLN A 202 10.37 0.35 6.38
N ARG A 203 11.24 1.34 6.50
CA ARG A 203 10.88 2.64 7.10
C ARG A 203 10.59 3.60 5.95
N LEU A 204 9.34 3.94 5.78
CA LEU A 204 8.88 4.85 4.74
C LEU A 204 8.67 6.24 5.35
N GLU A 205 9.40 7.22 4.84
CA GLU A 205 9.08 8.63 5.02
C GLU A 205 8.34 9.11 3.77
N PHE A 206 7.04 9.40 3.92
CA PHE A 206 6.26 9.99 2.84
C PHE A 206 6.54 11.50 2.78
N GLY A 207 7.35 11.92 1.82
CA GLY A 207 7.39 13.29 1.39
C GLY A 207 6.26 13.56 0.41
N TRP A 208 5.37 14.52 0.74
CA TRP A 208 4.33 15.12 -0.12
C TRP A 208 3.75 14.23 -1.23
N CYS A 209 2.60 13.61 -0.98
CA CYS A 209 1.73 13.14 -2.05
C CYS A 209 1.09 14.34 -2.75
N ARG A 210 1.63 14.74 -3.88
CA ARG A 210 0.85 15.55 -4.82
C ARG A 210 -0.18 14.61 -5.46
N TRP A 211 -1.44 14.80 -5.14
CA TRP A 211 -2.55 14.15 -5.83
C TRP A 211 -2.47 14.53 -7.31
N ALA A 212 -2.04 13.59 -8.15
CA ALA A 212 -2.08 13.79 -9.58
C ALA A 212 -3.55 13.69 -10.01
N HIS A 213 -4.07 14.78 -10.57
CA HIS A 213 -5.37 14.80 -11.21
C HIS A 213 -5.50 13.66 -12.20
N LEU A 214 -6.69 13.07 -12.21
CA LEU A 214 -7.15 12.08 -13.17
C LEU A 214 -6.72 12.44 -14.58
N VAL A 215 -6.14 11.46 -15.24
CA VAL A 215 -6.03 11.46 -16.70
C VAL A 215 -7.44 11.35 -17.27
N ARG A 216 -8.02 12.49 -17.67
CA ARG A 216 -8.85 12.51 -18.85
C ARG A 216 -7.92 12.21 -20.01
N GLY A 217 -8.33 11.25 -20.87
CA GLY A 217 -7.52 10.87 -22.01
C GLY A 217 -7.05 12.06 -22.83
N ASN A 218 -5.92 11.84 -23.44
CA ASN A 218 -5.22 12.63 -24.44
C ASN A 218 -4.51 13.92 -24.01
N ASP A 219 -3.23 13.87 -24.29
CA ASP A 219 -2.32 14.99 -24.58
C ASP A 219 -1.92 15.87 -23.40
N ASP A 220 -0.78 15.48 -22.79
CA ASP A 220 0.13 16.55 -22.37
C ASP A 220 1.60 16.07 -22.31
N PRO A 221 2.53 16.84 -22.91
CA PRO A 221 3.92 16.47 -23.04
C PRO A 221 4.66 16.66 -21.70
N MET A 222 5.67 15.88 -21.52
CA MET A 222 6.61 15.87 -20.42
C MET A 222 7.00 17.29 -20.00
N CYS A 223 6.71 17.65 -18.75
CA CYS A 223 7.38 18.77 -18.11
C CYS A 223 8.81 18.37 -17.70
N SER A 224 9.73 19.06 -18.31
CA SER A 224 11.15 19.17 -18.00
C SER A 224 11.46 19.50 -16.54
#